data_a3d7e2d27c43732949c20c91ab4a1e89
#
_entry.id   a3d7e2d27c43732949c20c91ab4a1e89
#
_cell.length_a   1.000
_cell.length_b   1.000
_cell.length_c   1.000
_cell.angle_alpha   90.00
_cell.angle_beta   90.00
_cell.angle_gamma   90.00
#
_symmetry.space_group_name_H-M   'P 1'
#
loop_
_entity.id
_entity.type
_entity.pdbx_description
1 polymer ?
#
loop_
_entity_poly.entity_id
_entity_poly.type
_entity_poly.pdbx_seq_one_letter_code
_entity_poly.pdbx_strand_id
1 'polypeptide(L)'
;GDTLFIDSLFSVISPEVQFNPDKKRLYAYPVDKENLITSLMHTLSIDDDGLMGSSDSTHVRSFSRYEYYLLEQAINGNNWIQPLAGKKDTELRPLIVPGKGKFIRVHPWNITLLRNTLVMHEGKQAEIKNDTLYVDGKPTQHCYFTKDYYWVGANNTINLTDSRLFGFVPQDHLIGKASLVWFSKEKDTGVFDGYRWNRFFRTVK
;
A
#
# COMPACT_ATOMS: atom_id res chain seq x y z
N GLY A 1 14.34 -6.38 14.80
CA GLY A 1 13.51 -5.66 13.86
C GLY A 1 13.54 -4.18 14.11
N ASP A 2 13.70 -3.43 13.06
CA ASP A 2 13.68 -1.98 13.12
C ASP A 2 12.23 -1.48 13.23
N THR A 3 12.04 -0.34 13.88
CA THR A 3 10.76 0.32 13.99
C THR A 3 10.75 1.50 13.03
N LEU A 4 9.80 1.49 12.10
CA LEU A 4 9.58 2.60 11.19
C LEU A 4 8.49 3.49 11.76
N PHE A 5 8.79 4.78 11.87
CA PHE A 5 7.78 5.81 12.08
C PHE A 5 7.37 6.32 10.70
N ILE A 6 6.19 5.93 10.30
CA ILE A 6 5.66 6.29 8.98
C ILE A 6 5.12 7.71 9.09
N ASP A 7 5.66 8.62 8.31
CA ASP A 7 5.23 10.01 8.28
C ASP A 7 3.81 10.18 7.69
N SER A 8 3.31 11.40 7.65
CA SER A 8 1.97 11.71 7.19
C SER A 8 1.69 11.27 5.75
N LEU A 9 2.71 11.18 4.92
CA LEU A 9 2.59 10.71 3.53
C LEU A 9 2.27 9.22 3.47
N PHE A 10 2.82 8.44 4.40
CA PHE A 10 2.59 7.00 4.50
C PHE A 10 1.44 6.65 5.46
N SER A 11 0.97 7.58 6.27
CA SER A 11 -0.11 7.36 7.24
C SER A 11 -1.48 7.12 6.60
N VAL A 12 -1.63 7.52 5.33
CA VAL A 12 -2.89 7.35 4.57
C VAL A 12 -3.21 5.88 4.32
N ILE A 13 -2.19 5.03 4.23
CA ILE A 13 -2.34 3.60 4.01
C ILE A 13 -1.76 2.85 5.19
N SER A 14 -2.60 2.47 6.15
CA SER A 14 -2.15 1.59 7.21
C SER A 14 -1.82 0.19 6.65
N PRO A 15 -0.84 -0.53 7.20
CA PRO A 15 -0.52 -1.90 6.78
C PRO A 15 -1.73 -2.83 6.78
N GLU A 16 -2.66 -2.63 7.72
CA GLU A 16 -3.91 -3.37 7.81
C GLU A 16 -4.77 -3.26 6.54
N VAL A 17 -4.76 -2.10 5.92
CA VAL A 17 -5.58 -1.81 4.73
C VAL A 17 -4.96 -2.33 3.45
N GLN A 18 -3.64 -2.30 3.34
CA GLN A 18 -2.92 -2.79 2.18
C GLN A 18 -3.19 -4.28 1.90
N PHE A 19 -3.45 -5.04 2.96
CA PHE A 19 -3.69 -6.47 2.89
C PHE A 19 -5.16 -6.87 3.02
N ASN A 20 -6.04 -5.89 3.03
CA ASN A 20 -7.49 -6.10 3.00
C ASN A 20 -8.09 -5.16 1.96
N PRO A 21 -7.74 -5.34 0.67
CA PRO A 21 -8.16 -4.46 -0.42
C PRO A 21 -9.69 -4.40 -0.56
N ASP A 22 -10.37 -5.47 -0.15
CA ASP A 22 -11.82 -5.58 -0.27
C ASP A 22 -12.61 -4.84 0.83
N LYS A 23 -11.92 -4.32 1.86
CA LYS A 23 -12.58 -3.56 2.91
C LYS A 23 -12.90 -2.15 2.44
N LYS A 24 -13.98 -2.02 1.71
CA LYS A 24 -14.49 -0.74 1.24
C LYS A 24 -15.21 0.03 2.36
N ARG A 25 -15.13 1.35 2.29
CA ARG A 25 -15.81 2.31 3.18
C ARG A 25 -16.61 3.29 2.33
N LEU A 26 -17.61 3.92 2.93
CA LEU A 26 -18.41 4.91 2.23
C LEU A 26 -17.74 6.29 2.28
N TYR A 27 -17.70 6.92 1.12
CA TYR A 27 -17.19 8.28 0.94
C TYR A 27 -18.23 9.14 0.26
N ALA A 28 -18.38 10.36 0.74
CA ALA A 28 -19.26 11.36 0.19
C ALA A 28 -18.48 12.40 -0.61
N TYR A 29 -19.04 12.86 -1.70
CA TYR A 29 -18.50 13.95 -2.53
C TYR A 29 -19.62 14.73 -3.21
N PRO A 30 -19.35 16.00 -3.64
CA PRO A 30 -20.36 16.84 -4.29
C PRO A 30 -20.85 16.28 -5.63
N VAL A 31 -22.13 16.42 -5.92
CA VAL A 31 -22.77 15.91 -7.17
C VAL A 31 -22.11 16.47 -8.43
N ASP A 32 -21.65 17.73 -8.42
CA ASP A 32 -20.96 18.36 -9.54
C ASP A 32 -19.61 17.74 -9.89
N LYS A 33 -19.08 16.88 -9.02
CA LYS A 33 -17.82 16.14 -9.21
C LYS A 33 -18.01 14.74 -9.77
N GLU A 34 -19.23 14.29 -9.98
CA GLU A 34 -19.55 12.93 -10.45
C GLU A 34 -18.78 12.54 -11.72
N ASN A 35 -18.83 13.38 -12.75
CA ASN A 35 -18.14 13.12 -14.01
C ASN A 35 -16.61 13.03 -13.85
N LEU A 36 -16.05 13.84 -12.95
CA LEU A 36 -14.62 13.80 -12.64
C LEU A 36 -14.25 12.50 -11.92
N ILE A 37 -15.02 12.11 -10.90
CA ILE A 37 -14.80 10.86 -10.15
C ILE A 37 -14.88 9.67 -11.09
N THR A 38 -15.90 9.57 -11.92
CA THR A 38 -16.09 8.46 -12.86
C THR A 38 -14.94 8.38 -13.87
N SER A 39 -14.49 9.52 -14.40
CA SER A 39 -13.33 9.58 -15.29
C SER A 39 -12.04 9.13 -14.60
N LEU A 40 -11.81 9.56 -13.36
CA LEU A 40 -10.65 9.15 -12.56
C LEU A 40 -10.69 7.66 -12.22
N MET A 41 -11.86 7.13 -11.84
CA MET A 41 -12.03 5.70 -11.57
C MET A 41 -11.63 4.87 -12.79
N HIS A 42 -12.10 5.26 -13.97
CA HIS A 42 -11.71 4.58 -15.22
C HIS A 42 -10.19 4.66 -15.48
N THR A 43 -9.59 5.85 -15.30
CA THR A 43 -8.15 6.07 -15.52
C THR A 43 -7.28 5.27 -14.53
N LEU A 44 -7.74 5.15 -13.29
CA LEU A 44 -7.03 4.48 -12.20
C LEU A 44 -7.37 2.99 -12.08
N SER A 45 -8.22 2.47 -12.99
CA SER A 45 -8.71 1.09 -12.97
C SER A 45 -9.38 0.72 -11.64
N ILE A 46 -10.20 1.63 -11.11
CA ILE A 46 -11.01 1.42 -9.92
C ILE A 46 -12.36 0.87 -10.38
N ASP A 47 -12.78 -0.27 -9.79
CA ASP A 47 -14.06 -0.88 -10.09
C ASP A 47 -15.22 -0.01 -9.62
N ASP A 48 -16.23 0.16 -10.47
CA ASP A 48 -17.42 0.94 -10.16
C ASP A 48 -18.54 0.06 -9.59
N ASP A 49 -18.67 0.07 -8.27
CA ASP A 49 -19.76 -0.61 -7.56
C ASP A 49 -21.10 0.16 -7.64
N GLY A 50 -21.11 1.31 -8.32
CA GLY A 50 -22.27 2.20 -8.40
C GLY A 50 -22.40 3.15 -7.20
N LEU A 51 -23.43 3.98 -7.26
CA LEU A 51 -23.78 4.89 -6.16
C LEU A 51 -24.43 4.12 -5.01
N MET A 52 -23.87 4.25 -3.81
CA MET A 52 -24.42 3.67 -2.58
C MET A 52 -25.46 4.59 -1.92
N GLY A 53 -25.48 5.86 -2.32
CA GLY A 53 -26.44 6.86 -1.87
C GLY A 53 -26.32 8.15 -2.69
N SER A 54 -27.42 8.90 -2.74
CA SER A 54 -27.48 10.17 -3.45
C SER A 54 -28.44 11.13 -2.75
N SER A 55 -28.06 12.39 -2.69
CA SER A 55 -28.92 13.52 -2.29
C SER A 55 -28.78 14.63 -3.32
N ASP A 56 -29.51 15.73 -3.15
CA ASP A 56 -29.46 16.89 -4.07
C ASP A 56 -28.08 17.53 -4.21
N SER A 57 -27.21 17.35 -3.19
CA SER A 57 -25.88 17.99 -3.16
C SER A 57 -24.72 17.00 -3.08
N THR A 58 -25.00 15.73 -2.75
CA THR A 58 -23.95 14.79 -2.37
C THR A 58 -24.22 13.40 -2.93
N HIS A 59 -23.22 12.81 -3.56
CA HIS A 59 -23.17 11.41 -3.91
C HIS A 59 -22.31 10.62 -2.93
N VAL A 60 -22.60 9.33 -2.79
CA VAL A 60 -21.90 8.40 -1.92
C VAL A 60 -21.48 7.17 -2.73
N ARG A 61 -20.19 6.86 -2.70
CA ARG A 61 -19.63 5.63 -3.28
C ARG A 61 -18.79 4.87 -2.25
N SER A 62 -18.57 3.59 -2.53
CA SER A 62 -17.68 2.75 -1.72
C SER A 62 -16.30 2.70 -2.36
N PHE A 63 -15.28 3.01 -1.56
CA PHE A 63 -13.88 2.85 -1.95
C PHE A 63 -13.12 2.12 -0.86
N SER A 64 -12.17 1.29 -1.25
CA SER A 64 -11.11 0.86 -0.36
C SER A 64 -10.25 2.07 0.02
N ARG A 65 -9.48 1.98 1.09
CA ARG A 65 -8.55 3.08 1.44
C ARG A 65 -7.49 3.30 0.37
N TYR A 66 -7.13 2.25 -0.34
CA TYR A 66 -6.20 2.32 -1.46
C TYR A 66 -6.78 3.10 -2.64
N GLU A 67 -8.00 2.75 -3.06
CA GLU A 67 -8.72 3.46 -4.13
C GLU A 67 -8.94 4.94 -3.77
N TYR A 68 -9.34 5.22 -2.52
CA TYR A 68 -9.47 6.57 -2.01
C TYR A 68 -8.14 7.35 -2.07
N TYR A 69 -7.03 6.72 -1.67
CA TYR A 69 -5.71 7.34 -1.75
C TYR A 69 -5.33 7.68 -3.19
N LEU A 70 -5.58 6.78 -4.15
CA LEU A 70 -5.33 7.05 -5.57
C LEU A 70 -6.14 8.24 -6.07
N LEU A 71 -7.42 8.32 -5.70
CA LEU A 71 -8.29 9.44 -6.02
C LEU A 71 -7.77 10.75 -5.40
N GLU A 72 -7.39 10.75 -4.13
CA GLU A 72 -6.81 11.94 -3.47
C GLU A 72 -5.55 12.46 -4.18
N GLN A 73 -4.66 11.54 -4.57
CA GLN A 73 -3.46 11.92 -5.32
C GLN A 73 -3.81 12.53 -6.69
N ALA A 74 -4.77 11.95 -7.40
CA ALA A 74 -5.20 12.43 -8.71
C ALA A 74 -5.87 13.81 -8.66
N ILE A 75 -6.56 14.13 -7.57
CA ILE A 75 -7.21 15.43 -7.36
C ILE A 75 -6.33 16.46 -6.65
N ASN A 76 -5.02 16.18 -6.48
CA ASN A 76 -4.04 17.05 -5.80
C ASN A 76 -4.44 17.50 -4.39
N GLY A 77 -5.03 16.60 -3.60
CA GLY A 77 -5.33 16.86 -2.19
C GLY A 77 -6.49 17.82 -1.93
N ASN A 78 -7.36 18.06 -2.90
CA ASN A 78 -8.61 18.78 -2.65
C ASN A 78 -9.55 17.92 -1.78
N ASN A 79 -9.76 18.33 -0.54
CA ASN A 79 -10.51 17.59 0.49
C ASN A 79 -12.04 17.56 0.27
N TRP A 80 -12.54 17.44 -0.96
CA TRP A 80 -13.97 17.38 -1.22
C TRP A 80 -14.54 15.95 -1.23
N ILE A 81 -13.69 14.91 -1.24
CA ILE A 81 -14.11 13.54 -0.94
C ILE A 81 -13.92 13.31 0.56
N GLN A 82 -14.98 12.98 1.27
CA GLN A 82 -14.95 12.81 2.72
C GLN A 82 -15.47 11.42 3.11
N PRO A 83 -14.81 10.73 4.06
CA PRO A 83 -15.37 9.50 4.63
C PRO A 83 -16.67 9.80 5.38
N LEU A 84 -17.72 9.03 5.10
CA LEU A 84 -19.07 9.27 5.65
C LEU A 84 -19.18 8.95 7.14
N ALA A 85 -18.40 8.07 7.64
CA ALA A 85 -18.27 7.78 9.07
C ALA A 85 -16.96 7.03 9.32
N GLY A 86 -16.22 7.49 10.28
CA GLY A 86 -15.01 6.84 10.76
C GLY A 86 -14.21 7.84 11.56
N LYS A 87 -13.89 7.51 12.80
CA LYS A 87 -12.85 8.22 13.53
C LYS A 87 -11.68 8.40 12.56
N LYS A 88 -11.19 9.64 12.40
CA LYS A 88 -9.88 9.87 11.78
C LYS A 88 -8.92 8.93 12.48
N ASP A 89 -8.41 7.93 11.75
CA ASP A 89 -7.29 7.10 12.21
C ASP A 89 -6.06 8.00 12.19
N THR A 90 -6.01 8.92 13.14
CA THR A 90 -4.95 9.93 13.26
C THR A 90 -3.76 9.42 14.08
N GLU A 91 -3.87 8.25 14.66
CA GLU A 91 -2.76 7.66 15.40
C GLU A 91 -1.82 6.91 14.44
N LEU A 92 -0.70 7.54 14.17
CA LEU A 92 0.46 6.88 13.57
C LEU A 92 0.93 5.79 14.53
N ARG A 93 0.78 4.55 14.12
CA ARG A 93 1.24 3.41 14.89
C ARG A 93 2.58 2.94 14.34
N PRO A 94 3.54 2.60 15.21
CA PRO A 94 4.85 2.14 14.76
C PRO A 94 4.71 0.85 13.97
N LEU A 95 5.28 0.81 12.77
CA LEU A 95 5.42 -0.39 11.98
C LEU A 95 6.75 -1.07 12.35
N ILE A 96 6.67 -2.23 12.98
CA ILE A 96 7.85 -3.02 13.31
C ILE A 96 8.17 -3.94 12.15
N VAL A 97 9.33 -3.76 11.55
CA VAL A 97 9.83 -4.62 10.46
C VAL A 97 10.35 -5.92 11.05
N PRO A 98 9.89 -7.08 10.56
CA PRO A 98 10.35 -8.37 11.06
C PRO A 98 11.85 -8.57 10.87
N GLY A 99 12.49 -9.20 11.84
CA GLY A 99 13.89 -9.62 11.77
C GLY A 99 14.03 -11.07 12.18
N LYS A 100 15.04 -11.75 11.64
CA LYS A 100 15.33 -13.15 11.94
C LYS A 100 15.48 -13.39 13.43
N GLY A 101 14.73 -14.36 13.95
CA GLY A 101 14.74 -14.72 15.36
C GLY A 101 14.13 -13.69 16.31
N LYS A 102 13.56 -12.60 15.78
CA LYS A 102 12.82 -11.61 16.56
C LYS A 102 11.33 -11.96 16.58
N PHE A 103 10.68 -11.64 17.69
CA PHE A 103 9.23 -11.77 17.76
C PHE A 103 8.55 -10.41 17.62
N ILE A 104 7.38 -10.43 17.02
CA ILE A 104 6.51 -9.25 16.92
C ILE A 104 5.20 -9.59 17.60
N ARG A 105 4.75 -8.71 18.49
CA ARG A 105 3.45 -8.83 19.13
C ARG A 105 2.33 -8.57 18.13
N VAL A 106 1.34 -9.45 18.14
CA VAL A 106 0.13 -9.30 17.34
C VAL A 106 -0.80 -8.27 17.97
N HIS A 107 -1.25 -7.33 17.16
CA HIS A 107 -2.22 -6.31 17.51
C HIS A 107 -3.31 -6.24 16.43
N PRO A 108 -4.52 -5.72 16.72
CA PRO A 108 -5.56 -5.61 15.71
C PRO A 108 -5.15 -4.83 14.45
N TRP A 109 -4.22 -3.89 14.59
CA TRP A 109 -3.74 -3.05 13.47
C TRP A 109 -2.64 -3.69 12.62
N ASN A 110 -1.91 -4.72 13.11
CA ASN A 110 -0.86 -5.39 12.35
C ASN A 110 -1.17 -6.86 12.01
N ILE A 111 -2.28 -7.40 12.52
CA ILE A 111 -2.63 -8.82 12.42
C ILE A 111 -2.69 -9.32 10.97
N THR A 112 -3.29 -8.54 10.08
CA THR A 112 -3.41 -8.89 8.66
C THR A 112 -2.05 -8.91 7.97
N LEU A 113 -1.20 -7.91 8.24
CA LEU A 113 0.15 -7.83 7.69
C LEU A 113 1.00 -9.03 8.14
N LEU A 114 0.98 -9.35 9.45
CA LEU A 114 1.72 -10.48 9.99
C LEU A 114 1.20 -11.82 9.44
N ARG A 115 -0.12 -12.00 9.37
CA ARG A 115 -0.75 -13.18 8.77
C ARG A 115 -0.27 -13.41 7.34
N ASN A 116 -0.32 -12.37 6.52
CA ASN A 116 0.08 -12.46 5.11
C ASN A 116 1.58 -12.76 4.97
N THR A 117 2.42 -12.11 5.78
CA THR A 117 3.87 -12.38 5.78
C THR A 117 4.18 -13.82 6.14
N LEU A 118 3.50 -14.39 7.16
CA LEU A 118 3.65 -15.78 7.54
C LEU A 118 3.25 -16.75 6.44
N VAL A 119 2.12 -16.49 5.78
CA VAL A 119 1.61 -17.34 4.69
C VAL A 119 2.48 -17.25 3.45
N MET A 120 2.81 -16.03 3.03
CA MET A 120 3.49 -15.80 1.74
C MET A 120 4.99 -16.13 1.80
N HIS A 121 5.64 -15.90 2.95
CA HIS A 121 7.10 -15.92 3.02
C HIS A 121 7.69 -16.91 4.01
N GLU A 122 6.92 -17.33 5.02
CA GLU A 122 7.38 -18.29 6.04
C GLU A 122 6.78 -19.70 5.85
N GLY A 123 5.91 -19.89 4.84
CA GLY A 123 5.28 -21.18 4.56
C GLY A 123 4.37 -21.68 5.68
N LYS A 124 3.85 -20.77 6.52
CA LYS A 124 2.96 -21.10 7.63
C LYS A 124 1.51 -21.11 7.19
N GLN A 125 0.70 -21.95 7.83
CA GLN A 125 -0.74 -21.84 7.74
C GLN A 125 -1.19 -20.81 8.78
N ALA A 126 -1.73 -19.67 8.31
CA ALA A 126 -2.19 -18.62 9.21
C ALA A 126 -3.56 -18.10 8.79
N GLU A 127 -4.46 -17.96 9.77
CA GLU A 127 -5.82 -17.46 9.58
C GLU A 127 -6.21 -16.51 10.72
N ILE A 128 -7.15 -15.62 10.45
CA ILE A 128 -7.70 -14.70 11.45
C ILE A 128 -9.13 -15.11 11.73
N LYS A 129 -9.44 -15.41 13.00
CA LYS A 129 -10.79 -15.74 13.49
C LYS A 129 -11.07 -14.92 14.75
N ASN A 130 -12.17 -14.18 14.75
CA ASN A 130 -12.62 -13.36 15.89
C ASN A 130 -11.46 -12.48 16.44
N ASP A 131 -10.81 -11.71 15.54
CA ASP A 131 -9.68 -10.82 15.84
C ASP A 131 -8.46 -11.52 16.47
N THR A 132 -8.40 -12.85 16.39
CA THR A 132 -7.28 -13.65 16.89
C THR A 132 -6.54 -14.30 15.73
N LEU A 133 -5.21 -14.19 15.73
CA LEU A 133 -4.35 -14.86 14.76
C LEU A 133 -4.11 -16.31 15.20
N TYR A 134 -4.38 -17.23 14.30
CA TYR A 134 -4.05 -18.64 14.43
C TYR A 134 -2.90 -18.96 13.48
N VAL A 135 -1.86 -19.59 14.00
CA VAL A 135 -0.73 -20.06 13.20
C VAL A 135 -0.58 -21.57 13.43
N ASP A 136 -0.60 -22.32 12.33
CA ASP A 136 -0.57 -23.79 12.37
C ASP A 136 -1.64 -24.36 13.33
N GLY A 137 -2.84 -23.75 13.30
CA GLY A 137 -4.01 -24.14 14.11
C GLY A 137 -4.00 -23.69 15.57
N LYS A 138 -2.98 -22.93 16.02
CA LYS A 138 -2.85 -22.46 17.40
C LYS A 138 -3.02 -20.94 17.49
N PRO A 139 -3.79 -20.44 18.48
CA PRO A 139 -3.91 -19.00 18.70
C PRO A 139 -2.55 -18.43 19.11
N THR A 140 -2.16 -17.32 18.51
CA THR A 140 -0.82 -16.76 18.65
C THR A 140 -0.88 -15.27 18.93
N GLN A 141 -0.20 -14.84 19.99
CA GLN A 141 -0.04 -13.41 20.34
C GLN A 141 1.30 -12.82 19.85
N HIS A 142 2.22 -13.66 19.42
CA HIS A 142 3.53 -13.26 18.93
C HIS A 142 3.90 -14.08 17.69
N CYS A 143 4.39 -13.41 16.67
CA CYS A 143 4.90 -14.02 15.46
C CYS A 143 6.43 -14.07 15.48
N TYR A 144 6.99 -15.17 15.05
CA TYR A 144 8.43 -15.36 14.87
C TYR A 144 8.73 -15.50 13.38
N PHE A 145 9.85 -14.95 12.97
CA PHE A 145 10.29 -14.95 11.58
C PHE A 145 11.64 -15.59 11.43
N THR A 146 11.81 -16.39 10.37
CA THR A 146 13.07 -17.11 10.08
C THR A 146 14.00 -16.31 9.21
N LYS A 147 13.51 -15.20 8.61
CA LYS A 147 14.23 -14.32 7.69
C LYS A 147 14.24 -12.89 8.20
N ASP A 148 15.18 -12.10 7.67
CA ASP A 148 15.12 -10.66 7.77
C ASP A 148 14.21 -10.10 6.69
N TYR A 149 13.52 -9.01 6.99
CA TYR A 149 12.57 -8.36 6.11
C TYR A 149 12.91 -6.89 5.93
N TYR A 150 12.42 -6.33 4.85
CA TYR A 150 12.60 -4.93 4.49
C TYR A 150 11.26 -4.28 4.17
N TRP A 151 11.17 -3.01 4.48
CA TRP A 151 10.09 -2.15 4.00
C TRP A 151 10.68 -1.28 2.89
N VAL A 152 10.20 -1.43 1.68
CA VAL A 152 10.70 -0.73 0.50
C VAL A 152 9.68 0.30 0.03
N GLY A 153 10.15 1.49 -0.36
CA GLY A 153 9.32 2.56 -0.89
C GLY A 153 9.75 2.94 -2.30
N ALA A 154 8.80 3.12 -3.19
CA ALA A 154 9.06 3.63 -4.53
C ALA A 154 9.07 5.17 -4.53
N ASN A 155 9.96 5.76 -5.36
CA ASN A 155 10.01 7.21 -5.53
C ASN A 155 8.76 7.76 -6.25
N ASN A 156 8.08 6.93 -7.02
CA ASN A 156 6.82 7.28 -7.65
C ASN A 156 5.67 6.94 -6.70
N THR A 157 5.16 7.94 -6.01
CA THR A 157 4.08 7.80 -5.03
C THR A 157 2.71 7.52 -5.66
N ILE A 158 2.54 7.76 -6.95
CA ILE A 158 1.29 7.52 -7.68
C ILE A 158 1.16 6.04 -8.03
N ASN A 159 2.26 5.39 -8.43
CA ASN A 159 2.31 3.96 -8.69
C ASN A 159 2.79 3.24 -7.43
N LEU A 160 1.86 2.83 -6.58
CA LEU A 160 2.13 2.18 -5.29
C LEU A 160 2.63 0.73 -5.45
N THR A 161 3.60 0.49 -6.32
CA THR A 161 4.24 -0.81 -6.50
C THR A 161 5.39 -0.99 -5.51
N ASP A 162 5.09 -0.85 -4.21
CA ASP A 162 6.07 -0.98 -3.14
C ASP A 162 5.45 -1.65 -1.89
N SER A 163 6.14 -1.63 -0.77
CA SER A 163 5.68 -2.28 0.46
C SER A 163 4.35 -1.76 0.99
N ARG A 164 3.90 -0.59 0.56
CA ARG A 164 2.54 -0.09 0.85
C ARG A 164 1.47 -0.98 0.22
N LEU A 165 1.79 -1.64 -0.89
CA LEU A 165 0.89 -2.56 -1.60
C LEU A 165 1.13 -4.02 -1.21
N PHE A 166 2.36 -4.52 -1.28
CA PHE A 166 2.66 -5.94 -1.11
C PHE A 166 3.24 -6.32 0.25
N GLY A 167 3.53 -5.35 1.13
CA GLY A 167 4.02 -5.61 2.48
C GLY A 167 5.52 -5.81 2.59
N PHE A 168 5.93 -6.61 3.57
CA PHE A 168 7.33 -6.87 3.83
C PHE A 168 7.99 -7.71 2.74
N VAL A 169 9.21 -7.31 2.35
CA VAL A 169 10.04 -8.03 1.38
C VAL A 169 11.06 -8.85 2.13
N PRO A 170 11.06 -10.18 2.01
CA PRO A 170 12.07 -11.01 2.66
C PRO A 170 13.43 -10.85 1.99
N GLN A 171 14.50 -11.04 2.76
CA GLN A 171 15.87 -10.87 2.34
C GLN A 171 16.25 -11.68 1.09
N ASP A 172 15.68 -12.86 0.94
CA ASP A 172 15.92 -13.76 -0.21
C ASP A 172 15.27 -13.29 -1.51
N HIS A 173 14.41 -12.27 -1.46
CA HIS A 173 13.88 -11.59 -2.65
C HIS A 173 14.75 -10.41 -3.11
N LEU A 174 15.78 -10.03 -2.37
CA LEU A 174 16.71 -8.99 -2.76
C LEU A 174 17.76 -9.53 -3.72
N ILE A 175 17.69 -9.14 -4.98
CA ILE A 175 18.62 -9.59 -6.02
C ILE A 175 19.97 -8.89 -5.87
N GLY A 176 19.98 -7.61 -5.52
CA GLY A 176 21.19 -6.82 -5.35
C GLY A 176 20.95 -5.32 -5.42
N LYS A 177 22.05 -4.58 -5.33
CA LYS A 177 22.08 -3.12 -5.45
C LYS A 177 22.52 -2.72 -6.86
N ALA A 178 21.78 -1.84 -7.51
CA ALA A 178 22.23 -1.22 -8.75
C ALA A 178 23.49 -0.36 -8.46
N SER A 179 24.61 -0.69 -9.09
CA SER A 179 25.89 0.01 -8.88
C SER A 179 26.31 0.88 -10.06
N LEU A 180 25.86 0.52 -11.26
CA LEU A 180 26.26 1.18 -12.49
C LEU A 180 25.10 1.30 -13.47
N VAL A 181 24.93 2.44 -14.07
CA VAL A 181 24.10 2.63 -15.26
C VAL A 181 24.95 2.35 -16.48
N TRP A 182 24.80 1.17 -17.07
CA TRP A 182 25.54 0.81 -18.26
C TRP A 182 24.97 1.48 -19.51
N PHE A 183 23.64 1.59 -19.57
CA PHE A 183 22.90 2.07 -20.74
C PHE A 183 21.65 2.85 -20.29
N SER A 184 21.34 3.95 -20.97
CA SER A 184 20.12 4.72 -20.72
C SER A 184 19.56 5.26 -22.03
N LYS A 185 18.25 4.98 -22.25
CA LYS A 185 17.50 5.43 -23.42
C LYS A 185 16.15 6.00 -22.97
N GLU A 186 15.62 6.97 -23.69
CA GLU A 186 14.28 7.47 -23.49
C GLU A 186 13.23 6.47 -23.99
N LYS A 187 12.11 6.42 -23.29
CA LYS A 187 10.98 5.59 -23.69
C LYS A 187 10.36 6.20 -24.95
N ASP A 188 9.88 5.34 -25.84
CA ASP A 188 9.13 5.74 -27.06
C ASP A 188 9.97 6.49 -28.12
N THR A 189 11.30 6.31 -28.14
CA THR A 189 12.18 6.83 -29.19
C THR A 189 12.56 5.73 -30.18
N GLY A 190 12.88 6.13 -31.43
CA GLY A 190 13.34 5.21 -32.48
C GLY A 190 14.59 4.41 -32.10
N VAL A 191 14.94 3.37 -32.84
CA VAL A 191 16.03 2.43 -32.50
C VAL A 191 17.36 3.17 -32.32
N PHE A 192 17.61 4.23 -33.07
CA PHE A 192 18.87 4.98 -33.09
C PHE A 192 18.82 6.30 -32.35
N ASP A 193 17.65 6.72 -31.82
CA ASP A 193 17.44 8.00 -31.15
C ASP A 193 17.14 7.86 -29.65
N GLY A 194 17.25 8.96 -28.90
CA GLY A 194 16.87 9.02 -27.48
C GLY A 194 17.90 8.47 -26.51
N TYR A 195 19.14 8.28 -26.91
CA TYR A 195 20.20 7.85 -26.01
C TYR A 195 20.60 8.97 -25.06
N ARG A 196 20.61 8.66 -23.76
CA ARG A 196 21.03 9.60 -22.69
C ARG A 196 22.50 9.38 -22.40
N TRP A 197 23.36 9.87 -23.29
CA TRP A 197 24.81 9.68 -23.23
C TRP A 197 25.44 10.14 -21.91
N ASN A 198 24.88 11.18 -21.28
CA ASN A 198 25.33 11.70 -20.00
C ASN A 198 25.10 10.73 -18.82
N ARG A 199 24.37 9.63 -19.00
CA ARG A 199 24.06 8.61 -18.00
C ARG A 199 24.81 7.29 -18.21
N PHE A 200 25.51 7.15 -19.33
CA PHE A 200 26.28 5.94 -19.63
C PHE A 200 27.43 5.80 -18.66
N PHE A 201 27.69 4.57 -18.21
CA PHE A 201 28.77 4.21 -17.28
C PHE A 201 28.83 5.04 -16.01
N ARG A 202 27.66 5.54 -15.56
CA ARG A 202 27.56 6.35 -14.36
C ARG A 202 27.26 5.47 -13.16
N THR A 203 28.02 5.67 -12.08
CA THR A 203 27.74 4.99 -10.81
C THR A 203 26.43 5.51 -10.20
N VAL A 204 25.64 4.59 -9.66
CA VAL A 204 24.46 4.88 -8.88
C VAL A 204 24.93 5.06 -7.43
N LYS A 205 24.68 6.24 -6.87
CA LYS A 205 24.97 6.53 -5.46
C LYS A 205 23.79 6.14 -4.58
#